data_52b0b559e0dc5bff99c5ea12b7b820a3
#
_entry.id   52b0b559e0dc5bff99c5ea12b7b820a3
#
_cell.length_a   1.000
_cell.length_b   1.000
_cell.length_c   1.000
_cell.angle_alpha   90.00
_cell.angle_beta   90.00
_cell.angle_gamma   90.00
#
_symmetry.space_group_name_H-M   'P 1'
#
loop_
_entity.id
_entity.type
_entity.pdbx_description
1 polymer ?
#
loop_
_entity_poly.entity_id
_entity_poly.type
_entity_poly.pdbx_seq_one_letter_code
_entity_poly.pdbx_strand_id
1 'polypeptide(L)'
;MDAERARELLSRERQRIERALVEQAGGSDGELSTIDQHLGDQGSELYEDEFEAGLRERLRNELAAVKRAEARVDAGTYGISVESGQPIPDERLEAIPTAERTAEEQARFEGRR
;
A
#
# COMPACT_ATOMS: atom_id res chain seq x y z
N MET A 1 -18.48 5.62 -6.02
CA MET A 1 -18.18 4.16 -6.19
C MET A 1 -18.86 3.41 -5.07
N ASP A 2 -19.48 2.28 -5.36
CA ASP A 2 -20.16 1.54 -4.31
C ASP A 2 -19.14 0.74 -3.47
N ALA A 3 -19.59 0.34 -2.28
CA ALA A 3 -18.73 -0.32 -1.32
C ALA A 3 -18.22 -1.67 -1.82
N GLU A 4 -19.05 -2.39 -2.56
CA GLU A 4 -18.69 -3.70 -3.08
C GLU A 4 -17.54 -3.60 -4.07
N ARG A 5 -17.63 -2.65 -4.99
CA ARG A 5 -16.57 -2.44 -5.96
C ARG A 5 -15.30 -1.97 -5.27
N ALA A 6 -15.44 -1.09 -4.29
CA ALA A 6 -14.29 -0.61 -3.54
C ALA A 6 -13.57 -1.76 -2.84
N ARG A 7 -14.33 -2.64 -2.20
CA ARG A 7 -13.72 -3.80 -1.51
C ARG A 7 -13.03 -4.73 -2.48
N GLU A 8 -13.59 -4.93 -3.65
CA GLU A 8 -12.97 -5.77 -4.67
C GLU A 8 -11.62 -5.20 -5.10
N LEU A 9 -11.59 -3.91 -5.40
CA LEU A 9 -10.36 -3.25 -5.83
C LEU A 9 -9.30 -3.29 -4.73
N LEU A 10 -9.71 -3.01 -3.50
CA LEU A 10 -8.78 -3.00 -2.38
C LEU A 10 -8.27 -4.40 -2.07
N SER A 11 -9.10 -5.40 -2.22
CA SER A 11 -8.68 -6.78 -2.02
C SER A 11 -7.61 -7.18 -3.02
N ARG A 12 -7.78 -6.80 -4.27
CA ARG A 12 -6.79 -7.07 -5.31
C ARG A 12 -5.47 -6.37 -5.01
N GLU A 13 -5.56 -5.13 -4.58
CA GLU A 13 -4.37 -4.35 -4.26
C GLU A 13 -3.64 -4.94 -3.07
N ARG A 14 -4.39 -5.33 -2.05
CA ARG A 14 -3.80 -5.99 -0.87
C ARG A 14 -3.06 -7.26 -1.27
N GLN A 15 -3.69 -8.08 -2.10
CA GLN A 15 -3.07 -9.33 -2.54
C GLN A 15 -1.79 -9.08 -3.31
N ARG A 16 -1.79 -8.08 -4.18
CA ARG A 16 -0.60 -7.73 -4.93
C ARG A 16 0.55 -7.34 -4.00
N ILE A 17 0.24 -6.51 -3.02
CA ILE A 17 1.25 -6.02 -2.09
C ILE A 17 1.78 -7.15 -1.21
N GLU A 18 0.87 -7.97 -0.69
CA GLU A 18 1.28 -9.08 0.17
C GLU A 18 2.14 -10.08 -0.57
N ARG A 19 1.79 -10.34 -1.83
CA ARG A 19 2.60 -11.22 -2.66
C ARG A 19 4.00 -10.63 -2.88
N ALA A 20 4.07 -9.33 -3.14
CA ALA A 20 5.34 -8.67 -3.34
C ALA A 20 6.19 -8.72 -2.07
N LEU A 21 5.57 -8.57 -0.91
CA LEU A 21 6.30 -8.67 0.35
C LEU A 21 6.85 -10.08 0.58
N VAL A 22 6.08 -11.09 0.22
CA VAL A 22 6.56 -12.48 0.30
C VAL A 22 7.76 -12.68 -0.62
N GLU A 23 7.68 -12.17 -1.84
CA GLU A 23 8.79 -12.29 -2.79
C GLU A 23 10.03 -11.57 -2.30
N GLN A 24 9.85 -10.42 -1.67
CA GLN A 24 10.97 -9.68 -1.10
C GLN A 24 11.64 -10.44 0.05
N ALA A 25 10.87 -11.24 0.73
CA ALA A 25 11.41 -12.03 1.84
C ALA A 25 12.10 -13.32 1.37
N GLY A 26 12.17 -13.56 0.07
CA GLY A 26 12.85 -14.73 -0.45
C GLY A 26 11.95 -15.85 -0.85
N GLY A 27 10.67 -15.55 -0.91
CA GLY A 27 9.88 -16.37 -1.71
C GLY A 27 8.84 -17.27 -1.13
N SER A 28 9.10 -18.26 -0.42
CA SER A 28 8.03 -19.21 -0.18
C SER A 28 7.34 -19.00 1.15
N ASP A 29 6.08 -19.35 1.15
CA ASP A 29 5.26 -19.31 2.35
C ASP A 29 5.89 -20.20 3.41
N GLY A 30 5.78 -19.84 4.60
CA GLY A 30 6.29 -20.65 5.69
C GLY A 30 7.77 -20.49 5.98
N GLU A 31 8.48 -19.79 5.12
CA GLU A 31 9.89 -19.56 5.32
C GLU A 31 10.19 -18.16 5.82
N LEU A 32 9.18 -17.36 6.02
CA LEU A 32 9.38 -15.97 6.40
C LEU A 32 10.16 -15.80 7.69
N SER A 33 9.87 -16.60 8.69
CA SER A 33 10.57 -16.49 9.96
C SER A 33 12.01 -16.97 9.85
N THR A 34 12.25 -17.98 9.05
CA THR A 34 13.60 -18.47 8.82
C THR A 34 14.43 -17.44 8.08
N ILE A 35 13.83 -16.83 7.07
CA ILE A 35 14.51 -15.82 6.28
C ILE A 35 14.86 -14.61 7.13
N ASP A 36 13.97 -14.19 8.01
CA ASP A 36 14.24 -13.08 8.91
C ASP A 36 15.45 -13.35 9.79
N GLN A 37 15.62 -14.57 10.24
CA GLN A 37 16.78 -14.93 11.03
C GLN A 37 18.06 -14.86 10.22
N HIS A 38 17.99 -15.33 9.00
CA HIS A 38 19.16 -15.31 8.12
C HIS A 38 19.59 -13.91 7.73
N LEU A 39 18.62 -13.02 7.55
CA LEU A 39 18.95 -11.66 7.17
C LEU A 39 19.80 -10.96 8.20
N GLY A 40 19.62 -11.30 9.46
CA GLY A 40 20.41 -10.72 10.51
C GLY A 40 21.88 -11.09 10.44
N ASP A 41 22.20 -12.20 9.77
CA ASP A 41 23.56 -12.69 9.69
C ASP A 41 24.26 -12.33 8.38
N GLN A 42 23.59 -11.67 7.48
CA GLN A 42 24.07 -11.43 6.14
C GLN A 42 24.68 -10.05 5.97
N GLY A 43 25.65 -9.74 6.78
CA GLY A 43 26.26 -8.42 6.75
C GLY A 43 26.99 -8.08 5.46
N SER A 44 27.36 -9.09 4.69
CA SER A 44 28.11 -8.87 3.46
C SER A 44 27.26 -8.19 2.37
N GLU A 45 25.96 -8.22 2.53
CA GLU A 45 25.06 -7.67 1.53
C GLU A 45 24.47 -6.34 1.94
N LEU A 46 25.22 -5.56 2.69
CA LEU A 46 24.72 -4.32 3.26
C LEU A 46 24.10 -3.39 2.22
N TYR A 47 24.75 -3.28 1.09
CA TYR A 47 24.29 -2.40 0.03
C TYR A 47 22.95 -2.88 -0.56
N GLU A 48 22.85 -4.17 -0.82
CA GLU A 48 21.61 -4.75 -1.33
C GLU A 48 20.53 -4.74 -0.27
N ASP A 49 20.92 -4.93 0.98
CA ASP A 49 19.96 -4.92 2.09
C ASP A 49 19.31 -3.56 2.24
N GLU A 50 20.03 -2.48 2.02
CA GLU A 50 19.47 -1.14 2.11
C GLU A 50 18.41 -0.93 1.03
N PHE A 51 18.69 -1.37 -0.19
CA PHE A 51 17.74 -1.28 -1.28
C PHE A 51 16.49 -2.10 -0.97
N GLU A 52 16.67 -3.33 -0.54
CA GLU A 52 15.58 -4.21 -0.23
C GLU A 52 14.75 -3.72 0.95
N ALA A 53 15.42 -3.15 1.94
CA ALA A 53 14.72 -2.58 3.09
C ALA A 53 13.85 -1.41 2.69
N GLY A 54 14.36 -0.57 1.78
CA GLY A 54 13.57 0.55 1.28
C GLY A 54 12.35 0.09 0.50
N LEU A 55 12.52 -0.94 -0.31
CA LEU A 55 11.41 -1.49 -1.07
C LEU A 55 10.37 -2.11 -0.14
N ARG A 56 10.80 -2.86 0.86
CA ARG A 56 9.89 -3.43 1.85
C ARG A 56 9.13 -2.35 2.60
N GLU A 57 9.82 -1.28 2.96
CA GLU A 57 9.16 -0.18 3.65
C GLU A 57 8.09 0.46 2.78
N ARG A 58 8.39 0.66 1.51
CA ARG A 58 7.41 1.20 0.57
C ARG A 58 6.19 0.30 0.48
N LEU A 59 6.41 -1.01 0.37
CA LEU A 59 5.31 -1.96 0.30
C LEU A 59 4.47 -1.97 1.58
N ARG A 60 5.13 -1.87 2.73
CA ARG A 60 4.40 -1.78 4.00
C ARG A 60 3.57 -0.51 4.08
N ASN A 61 4.09 0.59 3.56
CA ASN A 61 3.36 1.85 3.52
C ASN A 61 2.15 1.74 2.60
N GLU A 62 2.31 1.06 1.47
CA GLU A 62 1.18 0.81 0.58
C GLU A 62 0.14 -0.06 1.23
N LEU A 63 0.56 -1.07 1.98
CA LEU A 63 -0.37 -1.93 2.68
C LEU A 63 -1.12 -1.16 3.76
N ALA A 64 -0.44 -0.27 4.47
CA ALA A 64 -1.08 0.58 5.46
C ALA A 64 -2.14 1.48 4.80
N ALA A 65 -1.85 1.98 3.59
CA ALA A 65 -2.82 2.76 2.84
C ALA A 65 -4.06 1.94 2.47
N VAL A 66 -3.86 0.69 2.10
CA VAL A 66 -4.98 -0.22 1.82
C VAL A 66 -5.84 -0.38 3.06
N LYS A 67 -5.21 -0.60 4.20
CA LYS A 67 -5.94 -0.79 5.46
C LYS A 67 -6.73 0.46 5.83
N ARG A 68 -6.15 1.64 5.62
CA ARG A 68 -6.88 2.88 5.87
C ARG A 68 -8.09 3.01 4.95
N ALA A 69 -7.91 2.65 3.68
CA ALA A 69 -9.00 2.70 2.72
C ALA A 69 -10.11 1.72 3.09
N GLU A 70 -9.74 0.52 3.52
CA GLU A 70 -10.73 -0.47 3.96
C GLU A 70 -11.53 0.05 5.15
N ALA A 71 -10.85 0.71 6.08
CA ALA A 71 -11.53 1.31 7.23
C ALA A 71 -12.52 2.39 6.78
N ARG A 72 -12.16 3.17 5.77
CA ARG A 72 -13.08 4.19 5.25
C ARG A 72 -14.28 3.56 4.55
N VAL A 73 -14.09 2.43 3.85
CA VAL A 73 -15.24 1.72 3.28
C VAL A 73 -16.19 1.32 4.39
N ASP A 74 -15.66 0.74 5.46
CA ASP A 74 -16.49 0.31 6.59
C ASP A 74 -17.19 1.48 7.26
N ALA A 75 -16.55 2.64 7.30
CA ALA A 75 -17.12 3.84 7.92
C ALA A 75 -18.06 4.62 6.99
N GLY A 76 -18.12 4.24 5.72
CA GLY A 76 -18.97 4.95 4.76
C GLY A 76 -18.36 6.24 4.23
N THR A 77 -17.05 6.42 4.38
CA THR A 77 -16.37 7.65 3.95
C THR A 77 -15.38 7.41 2.81
N TYR A 78 -15.39 6.22 2.24
CA TYR A 78 -14.51 5.92 1.12
C TYR A 78 -14.89 6.78 -0.09
N GLY A 79 -13.88 7.24 -0.82
CA GLY A 79 -14.11 8.03 -2.03
C GLY A 79 -14.31 9.52 -1.78
N ILE A 80 -14.06 9.94 -0.56
CA ILE A 80 -14.18 11.35 -0.18
C ILE A 80 -12.79 11.81 0.27
N SER A 81 -12.36 12.96 -0.25
CA SER A 81 -11.04 13.49 0.09
C SER A 81 -10.91 13.69 1.59
N VAL A 82 -9.80 13.22 2.15
CA VAL A 82 -9.52 13.44 3.58
C VAL A 82 -9.15 14.90 3.84
N GLU A 83 -8.85 15.64 2.81
CA GLU A 83 -8.42 17.04 2.93
C GLU A 83 -9.60 18.01 2.85
N SER A 84 -10.43 17.85 1.81
CA SER A 84 -11.48 18.84 1.52
C SER A 84 -12.88 18.31 1.69
N GLY A 85 -13.06 16.99 1.80
CA GLY A 85 -14.39 16.40 1.80
C GLY A 85 -15.04 16.32 0.44
N GLN A 86 -14.31 16.71 -0.62
CA GLN A 86 -14.83 16.62 -1.97
C GLN A 86 -14.79 15.18 -2.46
N PRO A 87 -15.72 14.81 -3.34
CA PRO A 87 -15.70 13.44 -3.87
C PRO A 87 -14.49 13.25 -4.78
N ILE A 88 -13.89 12.07 -4.65
CA ILE A 88 -12.80 11.64 -5.54
C ILE A 88 -13.46 10.93 -6.72
N PRO A 89 -13.12 11.31 -7.97
CA PRO A 89 -13.75 10.67 -9.12
C PRO A 89 -13.55 9.17 -9.16
N ASP A 90 -14.57 8.44 -9.61
CA ASP A 90 -14.49 6.99 -9.71
C ASP A 90 -13.34 6.54 -10.59
N GLU A 91 -13.06 7.27 -11.67
CA GLU A 91 -11.93 6.93 -12.53
C GLU A 91 -10.63 6.88 -11.76
N ARG A 92 -10.44 7.84 -10.87
CA ARG A 92 -9.23 7.87 -10.05
C ARG A 92 -9.20 6.70 -9.06
N LEU A 93 -10.35 6.38 -8.48
CA LEU A 93 -10.45 5.26 -7.55
C LEU A 93 -10.24 3.91 -8.24
N GLU A 94 -10.67 3.77 -9.49
CA GLU A 94 -10.39 2.56 -10.24
C GLU A 94 -8.88 2.40 -10.48
N ALA A 95 -8.20 3.50 -10.77
CA ALA A 95 -6.77 3.45 -11.02
C ALA A 95 -5.95 3.36 -9.73
N ILE A 96 -6.39 4.09 -8.70
CA ILE A 96 -5.69 4.16 -7.42
C ILE A 96 -6.72 3.96 -6.31
N PRO A 97 -7.01 2.70 -5.97
CA PRO A 97 -8.08 2.44 -4.99
C PRO A 97 -7.79 3.01 -3.60
N THR A 98 -6.54 3.27 -3.30
CA THR A 98 -6.15 3.84 -2.00
C THR A 98 -6.10 5.36 -2.01
N ALA A 99 -6.54 6.01 -3.09
CA ALA A 99 -6.49 7.47 -3.18
C ALA A 99 -7.25 8.10 -2.02
N GLU A 100 -6.61 9.06 -1.37
CA GLU A 100 -7.18 9.76 -0.23
C GLU A 100 -7.49 11.22 -0.56
N ARG A 101 -7.05 11.67 -1.72
CA ARG A 101 -7.21 13.05 -2.17
C ARG A 101 -7.56 13.06 -3.64
N THR A 102 -8.12 14.18 -4.10
CA THR A 102 -8.27 14.36 -5.54
C THR A 102 -6.88 14.50 -6.16
N ALA A 103 -6.80 14.36 -7.49
CA ALA A 103 -5.52 14.47 -8.18
C ALA A 103 -4.86 15.82 -7.92
N GLU A 104 -5.66 16.89 -7.94
CA GLU A 104 -5.13 18.23 -7.69
C GLU A 104 -4.62 18.39 -6.27
N GLU A 105 -5.37 17.86 -5.31
CA GLU A 105 -4.95 17.91 -3.91
C GLU A 105 -3.69 17.09 -3.69
N GLN A 106 -3.60 15.94 -4.32
CA GLN A 106 -2.42 15.10 -4.20
C GLN A 106 -1.19 15.80 -4.75
N ALA A 107 -1.33 16.46 -5.89
CA ALA A 107 -0.22 17.19 -6.48
C ALA A 107 0.28 18.30 -5.55
N ARG A 108 -0.64 19.03 -4.94
CA ARG A 108 -0.26 20.09 -3.98
C ARG A 108 0.40 19.50 -2.74
N PHE A 109 -0.15 18.38 -2.27
CA PHE A 109 0.39 17.71 -1.09
C PHE A 109 1.82 17.26 -1.32
N GLU A 110 2.09 16.67 -2.47
CA GLU A 110 3.42 16.22 -2.82
C GLU A 110 4.38 17.39 -3.05
N GLY A 111 3.87 18.48 -3.59
CA GLY A 111 4.68 19.65 -3.84
C GLY A 111 5.12 20.42 -2.59
N ARG A 112 4.51 20.11 -1.45
CA ARG A 112 4.88 20.77 -0.19
C ARG A 112 6.00 20.05 0.55
N ARG A 113 6.45 18.94 0.05
CA ARG A 113 7.41 18.09 0.73
C ARG A 113 8.84 18.51 0.51
#